data_3958819e8f5edfbd30d38d6de020c72b
#
_entry.id   3958819e8f5edfbd30d38d6de020c72b
#
_cell.length_a   1.000
_cell.length_b   1.000
_cell.length_c   1.000
_cell.angle_alpha   90.00
_cell.angle_beta   90.00
_cell.angle_gamma   90.00
#
_symmetry.space_group_name_H-M   'P 1'
#
loop_
_entity.id
_entity.type
_entity.pdbx_description
1 polymer ?
#
loop_
_entity_poly.entity_id
_entity_poly.type
_entity_poly.pdbx_seq_one_letter_code
_entity_poly.pdbx_strand_id
1 'polypeptide(L)'
;DARTAGRERNRDTMNAAEKIAHAAERKAFEAMLNSLIRKSQTKDICTVANDFVNMVQKIHSSVWTPETFEMLHQIANDPDSKWAHYAERLLRECDPYLLRTFLTAAAYEGGFRGFQQARANSEKYDCNIPWIVLMDPTSACNMRCAGCWAAEYGHKQNLTFEEMDRVLTEGAELGTHACLFTGGEPLLRKKDIIRLCEKHRDIAFHAFTNGTLIDQAFCDELKRVGNFIVSVSIEGFEDANDGRRGAGHFEKALAAMD
;
A
#
# COMPACT_ATOMS: atom_id res chain seq x y z
N ASP A 1 -11.98 40.36 6.24
CA ASP A 1 -11.45 39.21 5.55
C ASP A 1 -9.94 39.12 5.59
N ALA A 2 -9.40 39.04 6.80
CA ALA A 2 -7.99 39.02 7.11
C ALA A 2 -7.49 37.60 7.48
N ARG A 3 -8.05 36.55 6.88
CA ARG A 3 -7.66 35.16 7.19
C ARG A 3 -6.91 34.45 6.07
N THR A 4 -6.61 35.11 4.96
CA THR A 4 -5.89 34.53 3.81
C THR A 4 -4.49 35.10 3.60
N ALA A 5 -3.99 35.95 4.49
CA ALA A 5 -2.63 36.46 4.40
C ALA A 5 -1.62 35.50 5.04
N GLY A 6 -0.89 34.76 4.18
CA GLY A 6 0.52 34.47 4.42
C GLY A 6 0.88 33.62 5.63
N ARG A 7 0.51 32.31 5.69
CA ARG A 7 1.46 31.33 6.20
C ARG A 7 2.28 30.84 5.00
N GLU A 8 3.40 31.49 4.72
CA GLU A 8 4.52 30.84 4.07
C GLU A 8 4.85 29.62 4.94
N ARG A 9 4.37 28.46 4.52
CA ARG A 9 4.75 27.19 5.13
C ARG A 9 6.24 27.06 4.86
N ASN A 10 7.03 27.21 5.91
CA ASN A 10 8.42 26.80 5.89
C ASN A 10 8.39 25.28 5.64
N ARG A 11 8.47 24.88 4.38
CA ARG A 11 8.56 23.48 4.00
C ARG A 11 9.92 23.00 4.44
N ASP A 12 9.96 22.25 5.53
CA ASP A 12 11.16 21.52 5.95
C ASP A 12 11.45 20.45 4.88
N THR A 13 11.97 20.90 3.74
CA THR A 13 12.43 20.01 2.70
C THR A 13 13.79 19.45 3.14
N MET A 14 13.94 18.11 3.03
CA MET A 14 15.23 17.46 3.28
C MET A 14 16.36 18.21 2.59
N ASN A 15 17.44 18.46 3.31
CA ASN A 15 18.66 19.01 2.73
C ASN A 15 19.37 18.00 1.80
N ALA A 16 20.38 18.43 1.07
CA ALA A 16 21.06 17.59 0.09
C ALA A 16 21.70 16.34 0.71
N ALA A 17 22.27 16.44 1.91
CA ALA A 17 22.90 15.33 2.61
C ALA A 17 21.85 14.30 3.06
N GLU A 18 20.71 14.75 3.59
CA GLU A 18 19.59 13.89 3.97
C GLU A 18 18.98 13.16 2.78
N LYS A 19 18.87 13.81 1.61
CA LYS A 19 18.41 13.17 0.36
C LYS A 19 19.37 12.07 -0.09
N ILE A 20 20.68 12.29 0.02
CA ILE A 20 21.68 11.29 -0.33
C ILE A 20 21.63 10.11 0.63
N ALA A 21 21.55 10.36 1.93
CA ALA A 21 21.41 9.32 2.95
C ALA A 21 20.16 8.47 2.72
N HIS A 22 19.01 9.11 2.54
CA HIS A 22 17.75 8.44 2.24
C HIS A 22 17.83 7.56 0.98
N ALA A 23 18.42 8.08 -0.10
CA ALA A 23 18.57 7.29 -1.32
C ALA A 23 19.50 6.07 -1.13
N ALA A 24 20.54 6.19 -0.30
CA ALA A 24 21.45 5.09 0.02
C ALA A 24 20.74 4.03 0.88
N GLU A 25 20.04 4.41 1.91
CA GLU A 25 19.27 3.50 2.78
C GLU A 25 18.17 2.77 2.01
N ARG A 26 17.43 3.48 1.16
CA ARG A 26 16.42 2.88 0.28
C ARG A 26 17.03 1.81 -0.63
N LYS A 27 18.16 2.10 -1.28
CA LYS A 27 18.88 1.12 -2.11
C LYS A 27 19.35 -0.09 -1.30
N ALA A 28 19.83 0.12 -0.09
CA ALA A 28 20.23 -0.97 0.80
C ALA A 28 19.03 -1.86 1.14
N PHE A 29 17.86 -1.28 1.45
CA PHE A 29 16.65 -2.02 1.71
C PHE A 29 16.16 -2.80 0.47
N GLU A 30 16.19 -2.19 -0.72
CA GLU A 30 15.86 -2.87 -1.98
C GLU A 30 16.83 -4.04 -2.28
N ALA A 31 18.12 -3.87 -2.05
CA ALA A 31 19.12 -4.94 -2.22
C ALA A 31 18.86 -6.11 -1.26
N MET A 32 18.45 -5.81 -0.04
CA MET A 32 18.02 -6.76 0.97
C MET A 32 16.81 -7.56 0.50
N LEU A 33 15.73 -6.90 0.06
CA LEU A 33 14.54 -7.59 -0.46
C LEU A 33 14.89 -8.48 -1.65
N ASN A 34 15.73 -8.01 -2.58
CA ASN A 34 16.22 -8.81 -3.69
C ASN A 34 16.97 -10.07 -3.22
N SER A 35 17.74 -9.97 -2.14
CA SER A 35 18.44 -11.12 -1.55
C SER A 35 17.46 -12.14 -0.98
N LEU A 36 16.42 -11.67 -0.25
CA LEU A 36 15.38 -12.54 0.31
C LEU A 36 14.57 -13.24 -0.78
N ILE A 37 14.15 -12.51 -1.81
CA ILE A 37 13.43 -13.07 -2.97
C ILE A 37 14.28 -14.14 -3.67
N ARG A 38 15.58 -13.92 -3.87
CA ARG A 38 16.47 -14.95 -4.45
C ARG A 38 16.64 -16.16 -3.54
N LYS A 39 16.81 -15.94 -2.24
CA LYS A 39 16.98 -17.04 -1.27
C LYS A 39 15.73 -17.90 -1.17
N SER A 40 14.52 -17.33 -1.26
CA SER A 40 13.27 -18.07 -1.21
C SER A 40 13.10 -19.08 -2.33
N GLN A 41 13.81 -18.91 -3.46
CA GLN A 41 13.77 -19.85 -4.58
C GLN A 41 14.53 -21.16 -4.30
N THR A 42 15.45 -21.16 -3.33
CA THR A 42 16.36 -22.29 -3.09
C THR A 42 16.41 -22.75 -1.65
N LYS A 43 15.92 -21.97 -0.71
CA LYS A 43 15.94 -22.29 0.73
C LYS A 43 14.51 -22.46 1.26
N ASP A 44 14.38 -23.15 2.38
CA ASP A 44 13.11 -23.25 3.11
C ASP A 44 12.70 -21.89 3.67
N ILE A 45 11.37 -21.74 3.86
CA ILE A 45 10.80 -20.46 4.27
C ILE A 45 11.23 -20.05 5.68
N CYS A 46 11.43 -21.00 6.59
CA CYS A 46 11.85 -20.69 7.95
C CYS A 46 13.25 -20.05 7.97
N THR A 47 14.18 -20.57 7.17
CA THR A 47 15.50 -19.96 6.98
C THR A 47 15.39 -18.53 6.44
N VAL A 48 14.56 -18.33 5.40
CA VAL A 48 14.38 -17.00 4.76
C VAL A 48 13.73 -16.01 5.71
N ALA A 49 12.69 -16.45 6.44
CA ALA A 49 11.99 -15.62 7.42
C ALA A 49 12.91 -15.22 8.60
N ASN A 50 13.69 -16.15 9.13
CA ASN A 50 14.67 -15.85 10.18
C ASN A 50 15.78 -14.89 9.69
N ASP A 51 16.30 -15.07 8.47
CA ASP A 51 17.24 -14.12 7.86
C ASP A 51 16.65 -12.71 7.81
N PHE A 52 15.35 -12.60 7.46
CA PHE A 52 14.64 -11.32 7.46
C PHE A 52 14.50 -10.72 8.85
N VAL A 53 14.00 -11.50 9.84
CA VAL A 53 13.81 -11.02 11.22
C VAL A 53 15.15 -10.58 11.83
N ASN A 54 16.21 -11.39 11.68
CA ASN A 54 17.55 -11.06 12.16
C ASN A 54 18.09 -9.75 11.58
N MET A 55 17.79 -9.50 10.32
CA MET A 55 18.24 -8.31 9.64
C MET A 55 17.46 -7.07 10.09
N VAL A 56 16.13 -7.15 10.17
CA VAL A 56 15.30 -6.08 10.72
C VAL A 56 15.71 -5.74 12.14
N GLN A 57 16.02 -6.75 12.96
CA GLN A 57 16.48 -6.57 14.34
C GLN A 57 17.80 -5.80 14.40
N LYS A 58 18.77 -6.10 13.49
CA LYS A 58 20.06 -5.39 13.44
C LYS A 58 19.92 -3.92 13.02
N ILE A 59 18.98 -3.61 12.12
CA ILE A 59 18.83 -2.27 11.57
C ILE A 59 17.87 -1.42 12.44
N HIS A 60 16.88 -2.06 13.05
CA HIS A 60 15.73 -1.38 13.66
C HIS A 60 15.45 -1.82 15.12
N SER A 61 16.48 -2.21 15.87
CA SER A 61 16.34 -2.62 17.27
C SER A 61 15.72 -1.55 18.18
N SER A 62 15.73 -0.27 17.76
CA SER A 62 15.13 0.83 18.49
C SER A 62 13.65 1.09 18.16
N VAL A 63 13.11 0.46 17.12
CA VAL A 63 11.72 0.70 16.65
C VAL A 63 10.73 -0.29 17.27
N TRP A 64 11.15 -1.55 17.44
CA TRP A 64 10.34 -2.62 18.00
C TRP A 64 10.91 -3.16 19.31
N THR A 65 10.01 -3.64 20.16
CA THR A 65 10.41 -4.20 21.46
C THR A 65 11.06 -5.59 21.29
N PRO A 66 11.88 -6.05 22.26
CA PRO A 66 12.43 -7.40 22.26
C PRO A 66 11.35 -8.48 22.11
N GLU A 67 10.20 -8.31 22.78
CA GLU A 67 9.08 -9.25 22.75
C GLU A 67 8.48 -9.36 21.33
N THR A 68 8.46 -8.25 20.58
CA THR A 68 8.03 -8.26 19.16
C THR A 68 8.97 -9.13 18.32
N PHE A 69 10.28 -9.01 18.51
CA PHE A 69 11.24 -9.84 17.78
C PHE A 69 11.15 -11.32 18.18
N GLU A 70 10.92 -11.63 19.45
CA GLU A 70 10.68 -13.01 19.91
C GLU A 70 9.45 -13.61 19.24
N MET A 71 8.34 -12.87 19.17
CA MET A 71 7.12 -13.30 18.48
C MET A 71 7.39 -13.53 16.97
N LEU A 72 8.12 -12.65 16.31
CA LEU A 72 8.46 -12.80 14.89
C LEU A 72 9.35 -14.02 14.66
N HIS A 73 10.32 -14.31 15.56
CA HIS A 73 11.13 -15.52 15.48
C HIS A 73 10.31 -16.78 15.72
N GLN A 74 9.33 -16.78 16.64
CA GLN A 74 8.42 -17.90 16.83
C GLN A 74 7.64 -18.20 15.53
N ILE A 75 7.07 -17.17 14.90
CA ILE A 75 6.37 -17.31 13.62
C ILE A 75 7.31 -17.82 12.52
N ALA A 76 8.54 -17.29 12.44
CA ALA A 76 9.53 -17.65 11.43
C ALA A 76 10.05 -19.10 11.60
N ASN A 77 10.03 -19.65 12.80
CA ASN A 77 10.48 -21.02 13.11
C ASN A 77 9.36 -22.06 13.07
N ASP A 78 8.11 -21.65 12.89
CA ASP A 78 6.97 -22.55 12.78
C ASP A 78 6.69 -22.84 11.29
N PRO A 79 7.05 -24.04 10.77
CA PRO A 79 6.84 -24.39 9.39
C PRO A 79 5.35 -24.53 9.02
N ASP A 80 4.47 -24.77 10.01
CA ASP A 80 3.03 -24.89 9.82
C ASP A 80 2.30 -23.55 9.99
N SER A 81 3.03 -22.48 10.26
CA SER A 81 2.49 -21.14 10.40
C SER A 81 1.82 -20.66 9.11
N LYS A 82 0.56 -20.25 9.22
CA LYS A 82 -0.16 -19.62 8.08
C LYS A 82 0.57 -18.39 7.53
N TRP A 83 1.27 -17.66 8.38
CA TRP A 83 2.07 -16.50 7.98
C TRP A 83 3.33 -16.90 7.23
N ALA A 84 4.00 -17.99 7.61
CA ALA A 84 5.14 -18.53 6.89
C ALA A 84 4.72 -18.98 5.48
N HIS A 85 3.64 -19.75 5.35
CA HIS A 85 3.09 -20.16 4.06
C HIS A 85 2.67 -18.97 3.19
N TYR A 86 2.03 -17.96 3.78
CA TYR A 86 1.66 -16.74 3.05
C TYR A 86 2.90 -15.98 2.54
N ALA A 87 3.90 -15.81 3.39
CA ALA A 87 5.17 -15.17 3.01
C ALA A 87 5.88 -15.96 1.90
N GLU A 88 5.88 -17.30 1.98
CA GLU A 88 6.46 -18.16 0.95
C GLU A 88 5.79 -17.96 -0.41
N ARG A 89 4.47 -17.96 -0.43
CA ARG A 89 3.70 -17.70 -1.65
C ARG A 89 4.01 -16.33 -2.23
N LEU A 90 4.00 -15.28 -1.41
CA LEU A 90 4.36 -13.93 -1.88
C LEU A 90 5.76 -13.88 -2.50
N LEU A 91 6.75 -14.50 -1.84
CA LEU A 91 8.14 -14.47 -2.30
C LEU A 91 8.39 -15.31 -3.56
N ARG A 92 7.59 -16.37 -3.80
CA ARG A 92 7.78 -17.30 -4.91
C ARG A 92 6.87 -17.03 -6.10
N GLU A 93 5.63 -16.57 -5.87
CA GLU A 93 4.60 -16.47 -6.90
C GLU A 93 4.42 -15.03 -7.41
N CYS A 94 4.69 -14.01 -6.57
CA CYS A 94 4.55 -12.62 -7.00
C CYS A 94 5.70 -12.17 -7.90
N ASP A 95 5.38 -11.25 -8.82
CA ASP A 95 6.40 -10.56 -9.62
C ASP A 95 7.46 -9.92 -8.72
N PRO A 96 8.77 -10.23 -8.88
CA PRO A 96 9.82 -9.74 -7.99
C PRO A 96 9.96 -8.21 -7.98
N TYR A 97 9.70 -7.54 -9.11
CA TYR A 97 9.76 -6.09 -9.20
C TYR A 97 8.61 -5.44 -8.44
N LEU A 98 7.37 -5.93 -8.64
CA LEU A 98 6.20 -5.47 -7.92
C LEU A 98 6.37 -5.67 -6.41
N LEU A 99 6.73 -6.88 -5.99
CA LEU A 99 6.91 -7.21 -4.58
C LEU A 99 7.96 -6.31 -3.91
N ARG A 100 9.14 -6.17 -4.54
CA ARG A 100 10.19 -5.28 -4.04
C ARG A 100 9.72 -3.83 -3.97
N THR A 101 9.13 -3.30 -5.04
CA THR A 101 8.73 -1.89 -5.13
C THR A 101 7.64 -1.57 -4.13
N PHE A 102 6.62 -2.44 -4.03
CA PHE A 102 5.54 -2.27 -3.05
C PHE A 102 6.06 -2.33 -1.62
N LEU A 103 6.88 -3.34 -1.28
CA LEU A 103 7.44 -3.48 0.07
C LEU A 103 8.40 -2.33 0.41
N THR A 104 9.12 -1.79 -0.55
CA THR A 104 9.96 -0.60 -0.31
C THR A 104 9.08 0.60 0.05
N ALA A 105 8.01 0.86 -0.69
CA ALA A 105 7.08 1.94 -0.37
C ALA A 105 6.33 1.70 0.96
N ALA A 106 5.79 0.49 1.18
CA ALA A 106 4.99 0.19 2.35
C ALA A 106 5.80 0.04 3.63
N ALA A 107 6.90 -0.74 3.59
CA ALA A 107 7.65 -1.07 4.80
C ALA A 107 8.77 -0.05 5.10
N TYR A 108 9.58 0.32 4.10
CA TYR A 108 10.67 1.26 4.34
C TYR A 108 10.15 2.72 4.41
N GLU A 109 9.47 3.20 3.37
CA GLU A 109 9.00 4.59 3.36
C GLU A 109 7.87 4.82 4.38
N GLY A 110 6.83 3.95 4.40
CA GLY A 110 5.69 4.09 5.30
C GLY A 110 5.96 3.59 6.71
N GLY A 111 6.35 2.31 6.83
CA GLY A 111 6.43 1.63 8.12
C GLY A 111 7.64 2.02 8.97
N PHE A 112 8.74 2.45 8.36
CA PHE A 112 9.94 2.85 9.10
C PHE A 112 10.16 4.35 9.06
N ARG A 113 10.53 4.90 7.91
CA ARG A 113 10.88 6.33 7.77
C ARG A 113 9.68 7.23 8.03
N GLY A 114 8.56 6.95 7.37
CA GLY A 114 7.32 7.74 7.49
C GLY A 114 6.76 7.70 8.90
N PHE A 115 6.83 6.55 9.57
CA PHE A 115 6.40 6.44 10.97
C PHE A 115 7.20 7.34 11.90
N GLN A 116 8.52 7.41 11.76
CA GLN A 116 9.37 8.31 12.55
C GLN A 116 9.06 9.78 12.25
N GLN A 117 8.89 10.11 10.96
CA GLN A 117 8.54 11.47 10.52
C GLN A 117 7.15 11.89 11.01
N ALA A 118 6.16 11.00 10.91
CA ALA A 118 4.80 11.25 11.41
C ALA A 118 4.80 11.48 12.92
N ARG A 119 5.58 10.72 13.68
CA ARG A 119 5.74 10.90 15.14
C ARG A 119 6.34 12.26 15.47
N ALA A 120 7.45 12.64 14.83
CA ALA A 120 8.08 13.94 15.02
C ALA A 120 7.14 15.10 14.64
N ASN A 121 6.40 14.96 13.54
CA ASN A 121 5.42 15.96 13.13
C ASN A 121 4.19 16.00 14.06
N SER A 122 3.76 14.88 14.64
CA SER A 122 2.70 14.86 15.65
C SER A 122 3.08 15.67 16.89
N GLU A 123 4.32 15.52 17.36
CA GLU A 123 4.84 16.32 18.49
C GLU A 123 4.97 17.80 18.11
N LYS A 124 5.50 18.10 16.91
CA LYS A 124 5.70 19.47 16.40
C LYS A 124 4.41 20.26 16.23
N TYR A 125 3.37 19.62 15.73
CA TYR A 125 2.09 20.27 15.39
C TYR A 125 0.98 20.03 16.42
N ASP A 126 1.28 19.28 17.49
CA ASP A 126 0.33 18.89 18.54
C ASP A 126 -0.96 18.30 17.95
N CYS A 127 -0.80 17.36 17.00
CA CYS A 127 -1.92 16.68 16.36
C CYS A 127 -1.52 15.28 15.87
N ASN A 128 -2.51 14.41 15.68
CA ASN A 128 -2.27 13.10 15.11
C ASN A 128 -1.98 13.20 13.61
N ILE A 129 -0.87 12.62 13.16
CA ILE A 129 -0.57 12.43 11.73
C ILE A 129 -1.04 11.03 11.34
N PRO A 130 -1.94 10.89 10.35
CA PRO A 130 -2.42 9.59 9.92
C PRO A 130 -1.30 8.80 9.24
N TRP A 131 -1.24 7.50 9.48
CA TRP A 131 -0.29 6.60 8.80
C TRP A 131 -0.77 6.18 7.40
N ILE A 132 -2.07 6.33 7.12
CA ILE A 132 -2.72 6.03 5.85
C ILE A 132 -3.80 7.07 5.55
N VAL A 133 -3.94 7.45 4.30
CA VAL A 133 -5.06 8.24 3.79
C VAL A 133 -6.03 7.30 3.08
N LEU A 134 -7.31 7.33 3.47
CA LEU A 134 -8.38 6.71 2.71
C LEU A 134 -8.98 7.77 1.79
N MET A 135 -9.10 7.47 0.51
CA MET A 135 -9.54 8.41 -0.51
C MET A 135 -10.53 7.79 -1.47
N ASP A 136 -11.61 8.52 -1.72
CA ASP A 136 -12.64 8.16 -2.70
C ASP A 136 -12.44 8.97 -3.99
N PRO A 137 -11.76 8.43 -5.02
CA PRO A 137 -11.52 9.17 -6.27
C PRO A 137 -12.82 9.57 -6.96
N THR A 138 -13.87 8.76 -6.77
CA THR A 138 -15.19 8.96 -7.36
C THR A 138 -16.27 8.27 -6.51
N SER A 139 -17.44 8.89 -6.43
CA SER A 139 -18.65 8.23 -5.90
C SER A 139 -19.36 7.36 -6.97
N ALA A 140 -18.96 7.45 -8.23
CA ALA A 140 -19.54 6.64 -9.30
C ALA A 140 -19.14 5.16 -9.16
N CYS A 141 -20.08 4.27 -9.41
CA CYS A 141 -19.85 2.83 -9.47
C CYS A 141 -20.56 2.24 -10.68
N ASN A 142 -19.94 1.24 -11.30
CA ASN A 142 -20.55 0.47 -12.40
C ASN A 142 -21.45 -0.69 -11.91
N MET A 143 -21.63 -0.82 -10.58
CA MET A 143 -22.47 -1.82 -9.94
C MET A 143 -23.51 -1.17 -9.01
N ARG A 144 -24.50 -1.98 -8.57
CA ARG A 144 -25.56 -1.58 -7.64
C ARG A 144 -25.79 -2.68 -6.60
N CYS A 145 -24.77 -2.92 -5.79
CA CYS A 145 -24.79 -3.98 -4.77
C CYS A 145 -25.83 -3.67 -3.68
N ALA A 146 -26.55 -4.70 -3.24
CA ALA A 146 -27.50 -4.58 -2.15
C ALA A 146 -26.78 -4.17 -0.84
N GLY A 147 -27.29 -3.13 -0.15
CA GLY A 147 -26.71 -2.62 1.09
C GLY A 147 -25.33 -1.96 0.92
N CYS A 148 -25.03 -1.45 -0.26
CA CYS A 148 -23.80 -0.69 -0.50
C CYS A 148 -23.88 0.69 0.17
N TRP A 149 -22.97 0.97 1.09
CA TRP A 149 -22.92 2.26 1.80
C TRP A 149 -22.61 3.44 0.87
N ALA A 150 -21.83 3.21 -0.20
CA ALA A 150 -21.48 4.25 -1.15
C ALA A 150 -22.63 4.64 -2.10
N ALA A 151 -23.69 3.81 -2.20
CA ALA A 151 -24.84 4.11 -3.07
C ALA A 151 -25.64 5.33 -2.61
N GLU A 152 -25.55 5.69 -1.33
CA GLU A 152 -26.28 6.83 -0.74
C GLU A 152 -25.70 8.19 -1.17
N TYR A 153 -24.43 8.25 -1.58
CA TYR A 153 -23.76 9.51 -1.96
C TYR A 153 -24.01 9.93 -3.42
N GLY A 154 -24.73 9.12 -4.19
CA GLY A 154 -24.94 9.35 -5.63
C GLY A 154 -23.66 9.09 -6.45
N HIS A 155 -23.70 9.45 -7.76
CA HIS A 155 -22.63 9.06 -8.69
C HIS A 155 -21.92 10.27 -9.32
N LYS A 156 -21.98 11.45 -8.69
CA LYS A 156 -21.51 12.71 -9.30
C LYS A 156 -20.31 13.35 -8.62
N GLN A 157 -19.92 12.86 -7.46
CA GLN A 157 -18.80 13.41 -6.71
C GLN A 157 -17.50 12.79 -7.20
N ASN A 158 -16.54 13.63 -7.57
CA ASN A 158 -15.23 13.23 -8.04
C ASN A 158 -14.18 14.17 -7.47
N LEU A 159 -13.05 13.60 -7.06
CA LEU A 159 -11.84 14.37 -6.82
C LEU A 159 -11.12 14.59 -8.15
N THR A 160 -10.57 15.77 -8.36
CA THR A 160 -9.67 16.04 -9.47
C THR A 160 -8.32 15.34 -9.23
N PHE A 161 -7.55 15.15 -10.30
CA PHE A 161 -6.18 14.62 -10.18
C PHE A 161 -5.33 15.53 -9.26
N GLU A 162 -5.45 16.84 -9.42
CA GLU A 162 -4.70 17.84 -8.68
C GLU A 162 -5.04 17.84 -7.19
N GLU A 163 -6.30 17.61 -6.83
CA GLU A 163 -6.71 17.46 -5.41
C GLU A 163 -6.11 16.22 -4.79
N MET A 164 -6.21 15.07 -5.47
CA MET A 164 -5.61 13.81 -5.00
C MET A 164 -4.09 13.93 -4.87
N ASP A 165 -3.44 14.48 -5.88
CA ASP A 165 -1.99 14.71 -5.91
C ASP A 165 -1.52 15.61 -4.77
N ARG A 166 -2.27 16.69 -4.48
CA ARG A 166 -1.95 17.59 -3.38
C ARG A 166 -2.06 16.90 -2.03
N VAL A 167 -3.13 16.13 -1.79
CA VAL A 167 -3.31 15.38 -0.54
C VAL A 167 -2.16 14.39 -0.32
N LEU A 168 -1.76 13.68 -1.37
CA LEU A 168 -0.64 12.72 -1.30
C LEU A 168 0.70 13.42 -1.07
N THR A 169 0.94 14.56 -1.73
CA THR A 169 2.17 15.35 -1.55
C THR A 169 2.28 15.88 -0.12
N GLU A 170 1.22 16.54 0.37
CA GLU A 170 1.19 17.11 1.72
C GLU A 170 1.23 15.99 2.78
N GLY A 171 0.59 14.84 2.53
CA GLY A 171 0.64 13.67 3.39
C GLY A 171 2.05 13.10 3.51
N ALA A 172 2.77 12.93 2.39
CA ALA A 172 4.15 12.43 2.38
C ALA A 172 5.11 13.39 3.10
N GLU A 173 4.92 14.71 2.97
CA GLU A 173 5.67 15.72 3.73
C GLU A 173 5.47 15.57 5.26
N LEU A 174 4.35 15.00 5.69
CA LEU A 174 4.05 14.74 7.10
C LEU A 174 4.47 13.34 7.59
N GLY A 175 4.80 12.43 6.67
CA GLY A 175 5.19 11.05 6.97
C GLY A 175 4.14 9.99 6.61
N THR A 176 3.05 10.37 5.91
CA THR A 176 2.03 9.45 5.42
C THR A 176 2.42 8.90 4.05
N HIS A 177 2.81 7.64 4.00
CA HIS A 177 3.25 6.97 2.77
C HIS A 177 2.37 5.76 2.40
N ALA A 178 1.11 5.79 2.78
CA ALA A 178 0.12 4.80 2.38
C ALA A 178 -1.20 5.47 1.97
N CYS A 179 -1.79 4.99 0.88
CA CYS A 179 -3.09 5.46 0.39
C CYS A 179 -3.97 4.28 0.03
N LEU A 180 -5.21 4.28 0.53
CA LEU A 180 -6.24 3.31 0.22
C LEU A 180 -7.34 3.97 -0.60
N PHE A 181 -7.55 3.51 -1.81
CA PHE A 181 -8.66 3.95 -2.65
C PHE A 181 -9.90 3.09 -2.42
N THR A 182 -11.05 3.76 -2.24
CA THR A 182 -12.37 3.17 -2.10
C THR A 182 -13.42 4.08 -2.76
N GLY A 183 -14.63 4.24 -2.20
CA GLY A 183 -15.67 5.09 -2.74
C GLY A 183 -16.74 4.31 -3.49
N GLY A 184 -17.06 4.70 -4.73
CA GLY A 184 -17.87 3.90 -5.66
C GLY A 184 -17.04 2.72 -6.20
N GLU A 185 -16.60 2.82 -7.44
CA GLU A 185 -15.58 1.92 -7.99
C GLU A 185 -14.33 2.72 -8.36
N PRO A 186 -13.24 2.59 -7.60
CA PRO A 186 -12.04 3.41 -7.82
C PRO A 186 -11.41 3.17 -9.20
N LEU A 187 -11.53 1.96 -9.77
CA LEU A 187 -10.95 1.65 -11.08
C LEU A 187 -11.69 2.33 -12.26
N LEU A 188 -12.80 3.00 -12.05
CA LEU A 188 -13.33 3.97 -13.03
C LEU A 188 -12.34 5.12 -13.26
N ARG A 189 -11.46 5.38 -12.28
CA ARG A 189 -10.40 6.40 -12.33
C ARG A 189 -9.00 5.75 -12.45
N LYS A 190 -8.91 4.49 -12.96
CA LYS A 190 -7.63 3.75 -13.03
C LYS A 190 -6.50 4.53 -13.72
N LYS A 191 -6.80 5.34 -14.73
CA LYS A 191 -5.79 6.17 -15.41
C LYS A 191 -5.16 7.23 -14.48
N ASP A 192 -5.98 7.92 -13.68
CA ASP A 192 -5.48 8.92 -12.74
C ASP A 192 -4.73 8.26 -11.60
N ILE A 193 -5.22 7.12 -11.09
CA ILE A 193 -4.56 6.34 -10.04
C ILE A 193 -3.17 5.89 -10.51
N ILE A 194 -3.04 5.34 -11.72
CA ILE A 194 -1.72 4.96 -12.27
C ILE A 194 -0.77 6.16 -12.38
N ARG A 195 -1.25 7.32 -12.82
CA ARG A 195 -0.45 8.56 -12.86
C ARG A 195 0.00 9.00 -11.46
N LEU A 196 -0.85 8.83 -10.42
CA LEU A 196 -0.47 9.09 -9.04
C LEU A 196 0.62 8.10 -8.57
N CYS A 197 0.49 6.81 -8.90
CA CYS A 197 1.50 5.80 -8.59
C CYS A 197 2.86 6.11 -9.24
N GLU A 198 2.85 6.62 -10.47
CA GLU A 198 4.07 7.05 -11.18
C GLU A 198 4.74 8.25 -10.49
N LYS A 199 3.93 9.21 -10.07
CA LYS A 199 4.43 10.44 -9.44
C LYS A 199 4.91 10.23 -8.01
N HIS A 200 4.21 9.41 -7.24
CA HIS A 200 4.45 9.14 -5.83
C HIS A 200 5.04 7.74 -5.61
N ARG A 201 6.29 7.55 -6.03
CA ARG A 201 6.99 6.25 -5.97
C ARG A 201 7.35 5.78 -4.55
N ASP A 202 7.21 6.67 -3.59
CA ASP A 202 7.44 6.47 -2.16
C ASP A 202 6.15 6.19 -1.37
N ILE A 203 5.01 6.19 -2.05
CA ILE A 203 3.71 5.86 -1.45
C ILE A 203 3.28 4.46 -1.90
N ALA A 204 2.84 3.63 -0.94
CA ALA A 204 2.17 2.37 -1.21
C ALA A 204 0.67 2.62 -1.45
N PHE A 205 0.19 2.22 -2.61
CA PHE A 205 -1.22 2.34 -2.97
C PHE A 205 -1.94 1.01 -2.87
N HIS A 206 -3.16 1.05 -2.38
CA HIS A 206 -4.07 -0.09 -2.33
C HIS A 206 -5.46 0.36 -2.78
N ALA A 207 -6.22 -0.50 -3.43
CA ALA A 207 -7.62 -0.24 -3.75
C ALA A 207 -8.51 -1.43 -3.41
N PHE A 208 -9.68 -1.15 -2.84
CA PHE A 208 -10.79 -2.10 -2.84
C PHE A 208 -11.59 -1.92 -4.13
N THR A 209 -11.76 -2.99 -4.88
CA THR A 209 -12.45 -2.98 -6.17
C THR A 209 -13.44 -4.12 -6.29
N ASN A 210 -14.49 -3.93 -7.06
CA ASN A 210 -15.39 -5.02 -7.45
C ASN A 210 -14.76 -5.99 -8.46
N GLY A 211 -13.58 -5.71 -8.98
CA GLY A 211 -12.81 -6.55 -9.90
C GLY A 211 -13.25 -6.48 -11.37
N THR A 212 -14.45 -5.98 -11.68
CA THR A 212 -15.01 -6.06 -13.05
C THR A 212 -14.28 -5.21 -14.10
N LEU A 213 -13.39 -4.32 -13.67
CA LEU A 213 -12.59 -3.44 -14.53
C LEU A 213 -11.10 -3.85 -14.58
N ILE A 214 -10.76 -4.98 -13.98
CA ILE A 214 -9.42 -5.59 -14.10
C ILE A 214 -9.36 -6.31 -15.45
N ASP A 215 -8.42 -5.88 -16.26
CA ASP A 215 -8.09 -6.47 -17.55
C ASP A 215 -6.57 -6.66 -17.64
N GLN A 216 -6.08 -7.41 -18.62
CA GLN A 216 -4.64 -7.67 -18.78
C GLN A 216 -3.84 -6.37 -18.88
N ALA A 217 -4.34 -5.37 -19.57
CA ALA A 217 -3.66 -4.07 -19.70
C ALA A 217 -3.50 -3.38 -18.33
N PHE A 218 -4.50 -3.50 -17.46
CA PHE A 218 -4.40 -2.97 -16.10
C PHE A 218 -3.44 -3.80 -15.23
N CYS A 219 -3.42 -5.11 -15.38
CA CYS A 219 -2.43 -5.98 -14.71
C CYS A 219 -0.99 -5.62 -15.12
N ASP A 220 -0.77 -5.34 -16.41
CA ASP A 220 0.53 -4.90 -16.92
C ASP A 220 0.94 -3.53 -16.32
N GLU A 221 -0.02 -2.60 -16.17
CA GLU A 221 0.21 -1.31 -15.50
C GLU A 221 0.52 -1.49 -14.00
N LEU A 222 -0.16 -2.39 -13.28
CA LEU A 222 0.16 -2.71 -11.88
C LEU A 222 1.60 -3.21 -11.74
N LYS A 223 2.02 -4.14 -12.61
CA LYS A 223 3.41 -4.62 -12.63
C LYS A 223 4.38 -3.50 -12.95
N ARG A 224 4.06 -2.64 -13.92
CA ARG A 224 4.92 -1.52 -14.34
C ARG A 224 5.13 -0.48 -13.24
N VAL A 225 4.08 -0.06 -12.56
CA VAL A 225 4.21 0.91 -11.46
C VAL A 225 4.78 0.27 -10.20
N GLY A 226 4.40 -0.94 -9.85
CA GLY A 226 4.98 -1.76 -8.78
C GLY A 226 4.63 -1.33 -7.36
N ASN A 227 4.05 -0.16 -7.13
CA ASN A 227 3.67 0.37 -5.82
C ASN A 227 2.15 0.39 -5.60
N PHE A 228 1.39 -0.34 -6.42
CA PHE A 228 -0.06 -0.43 -6.34
C PHE A 228 -0.53 -1.88 -6.32
N ILE A 229 -1.38 -2.23 -5.36
CA ILE A 229 -2.03 -3.53 -5.24
C ILE A 229 -3.54 -3.35 -5.12
N VAL A 230 -4.30 -4.40 -5.41
CA VAL A 230 -5.76 -4.39 -5.30
C VAL A 230 -6.27 -5.55 -4.45
N SER A 231 -7.41 -5.34 -3.79
CA SER A 231 -8.20 -6.39 -3.14
C SER A 231 -9.53 -6.48 -3.84
N VAL A 232 -9.80 -7.64 -4.42
CA VAL A 232 -11.08 -7.93 -5.09
C VAL A 232 -12.13 -8.25 -4.05
N SER A 233 -13.24 -7.56 -4.11
CA SER A 233 -14.37 -7.73 -3.18
C SER A 233 -15.18 -8.96 -3.53
N ILE A 234 -15.31 -9.89 -2.59
CA ILE A 234 -16.09 -11.13 -2.72
C ILE A 234 -16.85 -11.38 -1.40
N GLU A 235 -18.08 -11.91 -1.50
CA GLU A 235 -18.97 -12.12 -0.34
C GLU A 235 -19.09 -13.60 0.06
N GLY A 236 -18.23 -14.46 -0.41
CA GLY A 236 -18.28 -15.90 -0.21
C GLY A 236 -18.50 -16.64 -1.52
N PHE A 237 -19.28 -17.74 -1.52
CA PHE A 237 -19.57 -18.50 -2.73
C PHE A 237 -20.63 -17.81 -3.60
N GLU A 238 -20.82 -18.31 -4.81
CA GLU A 238 -21.60 -17.71 -5.91
C GLU A 238 -22.98 -17.19 -5.47
N ASP A 239 -23.79 -18.03 -4.82
CA ASP A 239 -25.15 -17.63 -4.39
C ASP A 239 -25.16 -16.41 -3.47
N ALA A 240 -24.27 -16.39 -2.46
CA ALA A 240 -24.16 -15.28 -1.52
C ALA A 240 -23.58 -14.04 -2.20
N ASN A 241 -22.57 -14.22 -3.03
CA ASN A 241 -21.91 -13.15 -3.75
C ASN A 241 -22.85 -12.47 -4.75
N ASP A 242 -23.49 -13.27 -5.61
CA ASP A 242 -24.35 -12.78 -6.68
C ASP A 242 -25.69 -12.24 -6.14
N GLY A 243 -26.17 -12.81 -5.04
CA GLY A 243 -27.34 -12.28 -4.31
C GLY A 243 -27.12 -10.84 -3.81
N ARG A 244 -25.90 -10.46 -3.42
CA ARG A 244 -25.57 -9.11 -2.99
C ARG A 244 -25.08 -8.21 -4.12
N ARG A 245 -24.20 -8.73 -5.00
CA ARG A 245 -23.48 -7.93 -5.99
C ARG A 245 -24.09 -7.93 -7.37
N GLY A 246 -24.99 -8.87 -7.63
CA GLY A 246 -25.67 -9.06 -8.91
C GLY A 246 -25.17 -10.31 -9.65
N ALA A 247 -26.07 -10.92 -10.42
CA ALA A 247 -25.81 -12.17 -11.12
C ALA A 247 -24.57 -12.12 -12.02
N GLY A 248 -23.74 -13.15 -11.95
CA GLY A 248 -22.49 -13.30 -12.72
C GLY A 248 -21.33 -12.46 -12.23
N HIS A 249 -21.44 -11.81 -11.05
CA HIS A 249 -20.30 -11.09 -10.47
C HIS A 249 -19.25 -12.06 -9.92
N PHE A 250 -19.66 -13.18 -9.34
CA PHE A 250 -18.72 -14.18 -8.78
C PHE A 250 -17.73 -14.68 -9.82
N GLU A 251 -18.22 -15.07 -10.99
CA GLU A 251 -17.39 -15.53 -12.11
C GLU A 251 -16.40 -14.44 -12.56
N LYS A 252 -16.87 -13.18 -12.68
CA LYS A 252 -15.99 -12.05 -13.04
C LYS A 252 -14.93 -11.75 -12.00
N ALA A 253 -15.28 -11.87 -10.72
CA ALA A 253 -14.34 -11.67 -9.63
C ALA A 253 -13.25 -12.75 -9.61
N LEU A 254 -13.62 -14.03 -9.84
CA LEU A 254 -12.66 -15.12 -9.98
C LEU A 254 -11.72 -14.91 -11.18
N ALA A 255 -12.28 -14.58 -12.36
CA ALA A 255 -11.49 -14.29 -13.55
C ALA A 255 -10.54 -13.09 -13.39
N ALA A 256 -10.86 -12.13 -12.49
CA ALA A 256 -9.99 -11.01 -12.19
C ALA A 256 -8.86 -11.37 -11.21
N MET A 257 -8.97 -12.50 -10.50
CA MET A 257 -7.96 -13.00 -9.56
C MET A 257 -6.98 -13.99 -10.22
N ASP A 258 -7.34 -14.59 -11.36
CA ASP A 258 -6.49 -15.46 -12.19
C ASP A 258 -5.54 -14.62 -13.07
#